data_ef7cdb82d0f066491d6d238ee64d7adc
#
_entry.id   ef7cdb82d0f066491d6d238ee64d7adc
#
_cell.length_a   1.000
_cell.length_b   1.000
_cell.length_c   1.000
_cell.angle_alpha   90.00
_cell.angle_beta   90.00
_cell.angle_gamma   90.00
#
_symmetry.space_group_name_H-M   'P 1'
#
loop_
_entity.id
_entity.type
_entity.pdbx_description
1 polymer ?
#
loop_
_entity_poly.entity_id
_entity_poly.type
_entity_poly.pdbx_seq_one_letter_code
_entity_poly.pdbx_strand_id
1 'polypeptide(L)'
;MCVFEIYADVRLKDAIVDMLLERRLNDFFYFVCDKYASRTLLQTSREQVSGRKEYGVFRLFVDYDSADELSRAIYEEYEREGVRCYMLEGVKEVP
;
A
#
# COMPACT_ATOMS: atom_id res chain seq x y z
N MET A 1 -2.70 18.36 -4.48
CA MET A 1 -1.83 17.25 -4.07
C MET A 1 -2.47 16.42 -2.97
N CYS A 2 -2.21 15.15 -3.00
CA CYS A 2 -2.68 14.27 -1.94
C CYS A 2 -1.58 13.27 -1.57
N VAL A 3 -1.76 12.64 -0.42
CA VAL A 3 -0.93 11.49 -0.04
C VAL A 3 -1.69 10.24 -0.43
N PHE A 4 -1.06 9.38 -1.21
CA PHE A 4 -1.61 8.09 -1.57
C PHE A 4 -0.80 7.02 -0.87
N GLU A 5 -1.46 6.14 -0.13
CA GLU A 5 -0.80 5.07 0.60
C GLU A 5 -1.32 3.72 0.17
N ILE A 6 -0.39 2.78 -0.02
CA ILE A 6 -0.70 1.40 -0.39
C ILE A 6 -0.20 0.51 0.72
N TYR A 7 -1.09 -0.24 1.34
CA TYR A 7 -0.77 -1.20 2.39
C TYR A 7 -0.88 -2.60 1.80
N ALA A 8 0.21 -3.36 1.82
CA ALA A 8 0.26 -4.67 1.20
C ALA A 8 1.18 -5.60 1.97
N ASP A 9 0.90 -6.91 1.87
CA ASP A 9 1.81 -7.92 2.37
C ASP A 9 3.21 -7.68 1.77
N VAL A 10 4.25 -7.86 2.57
CA VAL A 10 5.62 -7.61 2.10
C VAL A 10 5.99 -8.46 0.88
N ARG A 11 5.32 -9.60 0.69
CA ARG A 11 5.56 -10.45 -0.49
C ARG A 11 5.27 -9.73 -1.80
N LEU A 12 4.41 -8.74 -1.77
CA LEU A 12 3.99 -8.03 -2.97
C LEU A 12 4.85 -6.81 -3.28
N LYS A 13 5.89 -6.57 -2.49
CA LYS A 13 6.72 -5.38 -2.64
C LYS A 13 7.24 -5.20 -4.05
N ASP A 14 7.91 -6.20 -4.57
CA ASP A 14 8.58 -6.06 -5.88
C ASP A 14 7.56 -5.89 -7.00
N ALA A 15 6.45 -6.60 -6.94
CA ALA A 15 5.41 -6.47 -7.96
C ALA A 15 4.81 -5.06 -7.96
N ILE A 16 4.57 -4.49 -6.78
CA ILE A 16 4.02 -3.15 -6.68
C ILE A 16 5.04 -2.10 -7.10
N VAL A 17 6.31 -2.28 -6.71
CA VAL A 17 7.38 -1.38 -7.18
C VAL A 17 7.40 -1.36 -8.71
N ASP A 18 7.36 -2.53 -9.34
CA ASP A 18 7.38 -2.60 -10.81
C ASP A 18 6.18 -1.87 -11.40
N MET A 19 5.00 -2.03 -10.84
CA MET A 19 3.81 -1.34 -11.30
C MET A 19 3.96 0.17 -11.21
N LEU A 20 4.50 0.67 -10.10
CA LEU A 20 4.71 2.10 -9.91
C LEU A 20 5.70 2.64 -10.93
N LEU A 21 6.81 1.94 -11.15
CA LEU A 21 7.83 2.37 -12.10
C LEU A 21 7.31 2.36 -13.53
N GLU A 22 6.51 1.37 -13.89
CA GLU A 22 5.89 1.30 -15.21
C GLU A 22 4.99 2.49 -15.48
N ARG A 23 4.38 3.03 -14.44
CA ARG A 23 3.51 4.20 -14.52
C ARG A 23 4.26 5.50 -14.35
N ARG A 24 5.60 5.43 -14.29
CA ARG A 24 6.48 6.59 -14.10
C ARG A 24 6.27 7.28 -12.76
N LEU A 25 5.79 6.55 -11.79
CA LEU A 25 5.68 7.02 -10.42
C LEU A 25 6.93 6.51 -9.71
N ASN A 26 8.03 7.23 -9.87
CA ASN A 26 9.34 6.79 -9.41
C ASN A 26 9.87 7.57 -8.20
N ASP A 27 8.98 8.26 -7.49
CA ASP A 27 9.35 9.01 -6.30
C ASP A 27 8.36 8.64 -5.19
N PHE A 28 8.73 7.68 -4.39
CA PHE A 28 7.88 7.20 -3.31
C PHE A 28 8.71 6.70 -2.16
N PHE A 29 8.07 6.63 -0.99
CA PHE A 29 8.68 6.06 0.21
C PHE A 29 8.10 4.67 0.45
N TYR A 30 8.95 3.77 0.90
CA TYR A 30 8.52 2.44 1.29
C TYR A 30 9.04 2.14 2.69
N PHE A 31 8.18 1.61 3.55
CA PHE A 31 8.61 1.17 4.87
C PHE A 31 7.81 -0.07 5.27
N VAL A 32 8.43 -0.86 6.15
CA VAL A 32 7.82 -2.09 6.65
C VAL A 32 7.22 -1.79 8.02
N CYS A 33 6.05 -2.37 8.27
CA CYS A 33 5.39 -2.22 9.56
C CYS A 33 4.70 -3.52 9.92
N ASP A 34 4.32 -3.63 11.19
CA ASP A 34 3.55 -4.76 11.67
C ASP A 34 2.08 -4.42 11.63
N LYS A 35 1.29 -5.32 11.07
CA LYS A 35 -0.16 -5.21 11.12
C LYS A 35 -0.67 -6.15 12.19
N TYR A 36 -1.44 -5.61 13.11
CA TYR A 36 -2.11 -6.41 14.15
C TYR A 36 -3.57 -6.53 13.80
N ALA A 37 -4.09 -7.75 13.85
CA ALA A 37 -5.47 -8.01 13.50
C ALA A 37 -6.03 -9.12 14.38
N SER A 38 -7.34 -9.30 14.31
CA SER A 38 -7.96 -10.40 15.04
C SER A 38 -7.49 -11.73 14.46
N ARG A 39 -7.52 -12.75 15.28
CA ARG A 39 -7.04 -14.09 14.90
C ARG A 39 -7.77 -14.64 13.69
N THR A 40 -9.02 -14.25 13.52
CA THR A 40 -9.85 -14.73 12.41
C THR A 40 -9.38 -14.20 11.05
N LEU A 41 -8.58 -13.13 11.04
CA LEU A 41 -8.06 -12.55 9.82
C LEU A 41 -6.68 -13.09 9.45
N LEU A 42 -6.03 -13.82 10.36
CA LEU A 42 -4.69 -14.35 10.15
C LEU A 42 -4.77 -15.81 9.74
N GLN A 43 -3.98 -16.19 8.74
CA GLN A 43 -4.09 -17.48 8.08
C GLN A 43 -3.12 -18.53 8.57
N THR A 44 -1.96 -18.12 9.07
CA THR A 44 -0.92 -19.06 9.50
C THR A 44 -0.93 -19.22 11.01
N SER A 45 -0.43 -20.36 11.49
CA SER A 45 -0.29 -20.61 12.93
C SER A 45 0.58 -19.56 13.59
N ARG A 46 1.66 -19.16 12.92
CA ARG A 46 2.56 -18.14 13.45
C ARG A 46 1.85 -16.80 13.61
N GLU A 47 1.11 -16.40 12.60
CA GLU A 47 0.36 -15.16 12.64
C GLU A 47 -0.72 -15.20 13.72
N GLN A 48 -1.39 -16.33 13.86
CA GLN A 48 -2.41 -16.49 14.89
C GLN A 48 -1.86 -16.35 16.30
N VAL A 49 -0.67 -16.91 16.51
CA VAL A 49 -0.03 -16.84 17.82
C VAL A 49 0.42 -15.42 18.15
N SER A 50 1.05 -14.76 17.19
CA SER A 50 1.57 -13.41 17.41
C SER A 50 0.51 -12.32 17.28
N GLY A 51 -0.57 -12.60 16.55
CA GLY A 51 -1.55 -11.58 16.19
C GLY A 51 -0.99 -10.51 15.28
N ARG A 52 0.08 -10.83 14.56
CA ARG A 52 0.87 -9.86 13.81
C ARG A 52 1.20 -10.40 12.43
N LYS A 53 1.17 -9.52 11.45
CA LYS A 53 1.59 -9.81 10.10
C LYS A 53 2.44 -8.66 9.58
N GLU A 54 3.52 -8.97 8.88
CA GLU A 54 4.40 -7.96 8.33
C GLU A 54 3.84 -7.39 7.04
N TYR A 55 3.69 -6.07 7.01
CA TYR A 55 3.17 -5.34 5.86
C TYR A 55 4.17 -4.31 5.37
N GLY A 56 4.05 -3.98 4.09
CA GLY A 56 4.77 -2.86 3.52
C GLY A 56 3.80 -1.73 3.23
N VAL A 57 4.29 -0.52 3.35
CA VAL A 57 3.51 0.69 3.06
C VAL A 57 4.28 1.51 2.03
N PHE A 58 3.61 1.82 0.93
CA PHE A 58 4.12 2.75 -0.07
C PHE A 58 3.43 4.08 0.14
N ARG A 59 4.19 5.16 0.19
CA ARG A 59 3.63 6.50 0.37
C ARG A 59 4.09 7.37 -0.78
N LEU A 60 3.11 7.93 -1.51
CA LEU A 60 3.35 8.80 -2.64
C LEU A 60 2.69 10.14 -2.42
N PHE A 61 3.35 11.19 -2.89
CA PHE A 61 2.77 12.55 -2.89
C PHE A 61 2.49 12.87 -4.35
N VAL A 62 1.24 12.81 -4.75
CA VAL A 62 0.84 12.89 -6.15
C VAL A 62 -0.38 13.79 -6.31
N ASP A 63 -0.69 14.12 -7.57
CA ASP A 63 -1.92 14.84 -7.83
C ASP A 63 -3.10 13.88 -7.72
N TYR A 64 -4.28 14.45 -7.63
CA TYR A 64 -5.50 13.68 -7.41
C TYR A 64 -5.77 12.69 -8.54
N ASP A 65 -5.60 13.12 -9.79
CA ASP A 65 -5.90 12.26 -10.93
C ASP A 65 -4.96 11.05 -10.99
N SER A 66 -3.68 11.26 -10.71
CA SER A 66 -2.71 10.15 -10.65
C SER A 66 -3.08 9.16 -9.56
N ALA A 67 -3.48 9.67 -8.39
CA ALA A 67 -3.90 8.79 -7.29
C ALA A 67 -5.13 7.98 -7.66
N ASP A 68 -6.11 8.61 -8.31
CA ASP A 68 -7.34 7.94 -8.71
C ASP A 68 -7.06 6.82 -9.73
N GLU A 69 -6.23 7.10 -10.73
CA GLU A 69 -5.86 6.09 -11.71
C GLU A 69 -5.10 4.93 -11.07
N LEU A 70 -4.17 5.26 -10.18
CA LEU A 70 -3.38 4.24 -9.51
C LEU A 70 -4.25 3.35 -8.63
N SER A 71 -5.21 3.93 -7.92
CA SER A 71 -6.09 3.15 -7.05
C SER A 71 -6.90 2.13 -7.86
N ARG A 72 -7.36 2.53 -9.04
CA ARG A 72 -8.10 1.61 -9.92
C ARG A 72 -7.21 0.48 -10.41
N ALA A 73 -5.98 0.81 -10.82
CA ALA A 73 -5.05 -0.20 -11.30
C ALA A 73 -4.71 -1.21 -10.22
N ILE A 74 -4.49 -0.74 -9.00
CA ILE A 74 -4.20 -1.62 -7.88
C ILE A 74 -5.40 -2.49 -7.54
N TYR A 75 -6.59 -1.93 -7.55
CA TYR A 75 -7.80 -2.69 -7.28
C TYR A 75 -7.95 -3.82 -8.30
N GLU A 76 -7.80 -3.53 -9.59
CA GLU A 76 -7.94 -4.53 -10.64
C GLU A 76 -6.93 -5.66 -10.51
N GLU A 77 -5.70 -5.33 -10.13
CA GLU A 77 -4.62 -6.30 -10.05
C GLU A 77 -4.61 -7.09 -8.75
N TYR A 78 -4.94 -6.44 -7.63
CA TYR A 78 -4.70 -7.00 -6.31
C TYR A 78 -5.94 -7.08 -5.42
N GLU A 79 -7.15 -7.00 -5.96
CA GLU A 79 -8.35 -6.97 -5.11
C GLU A 79 -8.45 -8.19 -4.20
N ARG A 80 -7.95 -9.34 -4.63
CA ARG A 80 -8.02 -10.60 -3.87
C ARG A 80 -6.81 -10.82 -2.98
N GLU A 81 -5.85 -9.93 -3.03
CA GLU A 81 -4.60 -10.07 -2.29
C GLU A 81 -4.59 -9.29 -0.98
N GLY A 82 -5.70 -8.65 -0.63
CA GLY A 82 -5.79 -7.88 0.60
C GLY A 82 -5.06 -6.56 0.58
N VAL A 83 -4.70 -6.06 -0.60
CA VAL A 83 -4.06 -4.75 -0.72
C VAL A 83 -5.10 -3.67 -0.47
N ARG A 84 -4.73 -2.67 0.34
CA ARG A 84 -5.60 -1.56 0.67
C ARG A 84 -4.93 -0.24 0.32
N CYS A 85 -5.72 0.67 -0.25
CA CYS A 85 -5.22 1.98 -0.63
C CYS A 85 -6.00 3.06 0.10
N TYR A 86 -5.30 4.09 0.51
CA TYR A 86 -5.90 5.23 1.19
C TYR A 86 -5.40 6.51 0.56
N MET A 87 -6.29 7.49 0.47
CA MET A 87 -5.97 8.78 -0.10
C MET A 87 -6.28 9.86 0.94
N LEU A 88 -5.30 10.70 1.23
CA LEU A 88 -5.45 11.82 2.14
C LEU A 88 -5.35 13.09 1.33
N GLU A 89 -6.44 13.84 1.26
CA GLU A 89 -6.49 15.09 0.51
C GLU A 89 -6.05 16.25 1.36
N GLY A 90 -5.82 17.38 0.73
CA GLY A 90 -5.50 18.61 1.43
C GLY A 90 -4.07 18.69 1.96
N VAL A 91 -3.19 17.89 1.41
CA VAL A 91 -1.77 17.90 1.79
C VAL A 91 -1.07 19.04 1.09
N LYS A 92 -0.21 19.73 1.83
CA LYS A 92 0.56 20.84 1.30
C LYS A 92 2.02 20.65 1.66
N GLU A 93 2.88 20.71 0.67
CA GLU A 93 4.31 20.71 0.91
C GLU A 93 4.73 22.09 1.44
N VAL A 94 5.51 22.10 2.48
CA VAL A 94 6.00 23.34 3.06
C VAL A 94 7.51 23.42 2.91
N PRO A 95 8.07 24.65 2.77
CA PRO A 95 9.51 24.80 2.63
C PRO A 95 10.26 24.51 3.92
#